data_4a367a39b284ef45b74275ce09f75deb
#
_entry.id   4a367a39b284ef45b74275ce09f75deb
#
_cell.length_a   1.000
_cell.length_b   1.000
_cell.length_c   1.000
_cell.angle_alpha   90.00
_cell.angle_beta   90.00
_cell.angle_gamma   90.00
#
_symmetry.space_group_name_H-M   'P 1'
#
loop_
_entity.id
_entity.type
_entity.pdbx_description
1 polymer ?
#
loop_
_entity_poly.entity_id
_entity_poly.type
_entity_poly.pdbx_seq_one_letter_code
_entity_poly.pdbx_strand_id
1 'polypeptide(L)'
;TLYKENEAIGMAVVDGATILRLEIVPEWRGRGYGSYLVKELLRRGGGLDPKQATRFTAPLPRDEAGRALARRFDFLPEGGRLVRRRVPDLSAVQLCHEFLEAHLTPGGLFLDATCGNGNDTLFLCRLAGQNGRVLGMDIQPQAVDRTNRRLKEAGYDKIGRAVLYDHARLGELVQPGKVDCVLFNFGWLPGAEHDIHSTADGSVPALRAALEALRPGGVLAAVLY
;
A
#
# COMPACT_ATOMS: atom_id res chain seq x y z
N THR A 1 -29.40 -11.09 -15.58
CA THR A 1 -30.20 -10.50 -16.66
C THR A 1 -30.41 -9.02 -16.36
N LEU A 2 -30.38 -8.17 -17.37
CA LEU A 2 -30.68 -6.75 -17.33
C LEU A 2 -32.09 -6.52 -17.93
N TYR A 3 -32.93 -5.81 -17.19
CA TYR A 3 -34.29 -5.49 -17.60
C TYR A 3 -34.48 -3.97 -17.76
N LYS A 4 -35.33 -3.57 -18.67
CA LYS A 4 -35.87 -2.23 -18.81
C LYS A 4 -37.38 -2.34 -19.09
N GLU A 5 -38.22 -1.64 -18.30
CA GLU A 5 -39.68 -1.65 -18.45
C GLU A 5 -40.28 -3.09 -18.56
N ASN A 6 -39.75 -4.02 -17.75
CA ASN A 6 -40.09 -5.45 -17.75
C ASN A 6 -39.60 -6.27 -18.97
N GLU A 7 -38.90 -5.68 -19.91
CA GLU A 7 -38.26 -6.37 -21.04
C GLU A 7 -36.83 -6.75 -20.72
N ALA A 8 -36.43 -7.99 -21.03
CA ALA A 8 -35.05 -8.44 -20.88
C ALA A 8 -34.20 -7.90 -22.05
N ILE A 9 -33.38 -6.89 -21.80
CA ILE A 9 -32.58 -6.19 -22.80
C ILE A 9 -31.14 -6.67 -22.91
N GLY A 10 -30.69 -7.48 -21.96
CA GLY A 10 -29.33 -8.02 -21.98
C GLY A 10 -29.09 -9.02 -20.86
N MET A 11 -28.00 -9.76 -21.00
CA MET A 11 -27.57 -10.73 -20.00
C MET A 11 -26.06 -10.87 -19.94
N ALA A 12 -25.58 -11.25 -18.77
CA ALA A 12 -24.23 -11.77 -18.57
C ALA A 12 -24.29 -13.08 -17.80
N VAL A 13 -23.50 -14.03 -18.23
CA VAL A 13 -23.26 -15.31 -17.54
C VAL A 13 -21.83 -15.30 -17.04
N VAL A 14 -21.65 -15.59 -15.76
CA VAL A 14 -20.33 -15.56 -15.11
C VAL A 14 -20.11 -16.80 -14.27
N ASP A 15 -18.86 -17.21 -14.16
CA ASP A 15 -18.37 -18.21 -13.22
C ASP A 15 -17.19 -17.60 -12.46
N GLY A 16 -17.42 -17.23 -11.21
CA GLY A 16 -16.46 -16.43 -10.42
C GLY A 16 -16.06 -15.14 -11.16
N ALA A 17 -14.78 -14.97 -11.43
CA ALA A 17 -14.22 -13.85 -12.19
C ALA A 17 -14.15 -14.09 -13.72
N THR A 18 -14.75 -15.17 -14.20
CA THR A 18 -14.83 -15.49 -15.63
C THR A 18 -16.17 -15.06 -16.21
N ILE A 19 -16.14 -14.16 -17.18
CA ILE A 19 -17.31 -13.81 -18.01
C ILE A 19 -17.41 -14.89 -19.09
N LEU A 20 -18.46 -15.69 -19.06
CA LEU A 20 -18.70 -16.74 -20.04
C LEU A 20 -19.42 -16.18 -21.26
N ARG A 21 -20.38 -15.31 -21.04
CA ARG A 21 -21.22 -14.69 -22.08
C ARG A 21 -21.68 -13.32 -21.63
N LEU A 22 -21.71 -12.36 -22.56
CA LEU A 22 -22.29 -11.04 -22.36
C LEU A 22 -23.01 -10.65 -23.67
N GLU A 23 -24.28 -10.39 -23.57
CA GLU A 23 -25.13 -10.07 -24.73
C GLU A 23 -26.07 -8.92 -24.42
N ILE A 24 -26.27 -8.08 -25.41
CA ILE A 24 -27.30 -7.03 -25.45
C ILE A 24 -28.19 -7.29 -26.66
N VAL A 25 -29.49 -7.28 -26.47
CA VAL A 25 -30.48 -7.41 -27.53
C VAL A 25 -30.21 -6.35 -28.60
N PRO A 26 -30.24 -6.69 -29.90
CA PRO A 26 -29.79 -5.80 -30.98
C PRO A 26 -30.37 -4.38 -30.92
N GLU A 27 -31.64 -4.24 -30.65
CA GLU A 27 -32.40 -2.97 -30.59
C GLU A 27 -31.92 -2.04 -29.47
N TRP A 28 -31.22 -2.63 -28.46
CA TRP A 28 -30.72 -1.92 -27.30
C TRP A 28 -29.18 -1.71 -27.33
N ARG A 29 -28.50 -2.11 -28.40
CA ARG A 29 -27.07 -1.88 -28.59
C ARG A 29 -26.75 -0.41 -28.83
N GLY A 30 -25.50 -0.03 -28.60
CA GLY A 30 -25.03 1.36 -28.77
C GLY A 30 -25.50 2.34 -27.68
N ARG A 31 -26.33 1.93 -26.74
CA ARG A 31 -26.93 2.76 -25.69
C ARG A 31 -26.23 2.67 -24.32
N GLY A 32 -25.02 2.07 -24.25
CA GLY A 32 -24.23 1.98 -23.03
C GLY A 32 -24.52 0.77 -22.13
N TYR A 33 -25.52 -0.06 -22.42
CA TYR A 33 -25.92 -1.18 -21.57
C TYR A 33 -24.85 -2.27 -21.45
N GLY A 34 -24.06 -2.52 -22.48
CA GLY A 34 -22.90 -3.43 -22.40
C GLY A 34 -21.85 -2.91 -21.41
N SER A 35 -21.56 -1.62 -21.45
CA SER A 35 -20.65 -0.98 -20.49
C SER A 35 -21.18 -1.04 -19.06
N TYR A 36 -22.49 -0.85 -18.89
CA TYR A 36 -23.13 -0.97 -17.58
C TYR A 36 -22.97 -2.39 -17.01
N LEU A 37 -23.25 -3.43 -17.82
CA LEU A 37 -23.10 -4.83 -17.38
C LEU A 37 -21.66 -5.15 -16.99
N VAL A 38 -20.66 -4.78 -17.81
CA VAL A 38 -19.25 -5.00 -17.49
C VAL A 38 -18.87 -4.29 -16.20
N LYS A 39 -19.23 -3.02 -16.04
CA LYS A 39 -18.95 -2.25 -14.83
C LYS A 39 -19.55 -2.91 -13.58
N GLU A 40 -20.80 -3.38 -13.67
CA GLU A 40 -21.46 -4.05 -12.56
C GLU A 40 -20.80 -5.40 -12.20
N LEU A 41 -20.36 -6.18 -13.20
CA LEU A 41 -19.61 -7.40 -12.97
C LEU A 41 -18.27 -7.13 -12.27
N LEU A 42 -17.52 -6.15 -12.75
CA LEU A 42 -16.27 -5.74 -12.14
C LEU A 42 -16.49 -5.24 -10.70
N ARG A 43 -17.54 -4.44 -10.45
CA ARG A 43 -17.87 -3.95 -9.12
C ARG A 43 -18.15 -5.10 -8.15
N ARG A 44 -18.96 -6.07 -8.54
CA ARG A 44 -19.31 -7.26 -7.72
C ARG A 44 -18.12 -8.16 -7.43
N GLY A 45 -17.19 -8.29 -8.38
CA GLY A 45 -15.99 -9.10 -8.24
C GLY A 45 -14.77 -8.36 -7.70
N GLY A 46 -14.94 -7.15 -7.12
CA GLY A 46 -13.84 -6.36 -6.57
C GLY A 46 -12.92 -5.72 -7.62
N GLY A 47 -13.21 -5.89 -8.92
CA GLY A 47 -12.36 -5.39 -10.01
C GLY A 47 -12.30 -3.86 -10.14
N LEU A 48 -13.09 -3.12 -9.38
CA LEU A 48 -13.04 -1.65 -9.29
C LEU A 48 -12.45 -1.17 -7.96
N ASP A 49 -12.16 -2.06 -7.02
CA ASP A 49 -11.49 -1.70 -5.76
C ASP A 49 -9.99 -1.49 -6.02
N PRO A 50 -9.44 -0.27 -5.77
CA PRO A 50 -8.02 0.02 -5.98
C PRO A 50 -7.09 -0.80 -5.08
N LYS A 51 -7.58 -1.31 -3.97
CA LYS A 51 -6.80 -2.08 -2.99
C LYS A 51 -6.82 -3.59 -3.23
N GLN A 52 -7.59 -4.06 -4.22
CA GLN A 52 -7.78 -5.49 -4.45
C GLN A 52 -7.12 -5.95 -5.75
N ALA A 53 -6.21 -6.93 -5.65
CA ALA A 53 -5.72 -7.65 -6.82
C ALA A 53 -6.85 -8.47 -7.43
N THR A 54 -7.11 -8.32 -8.72
CA THR A 54 -8.15 -9.09 -9.41
C THR A 54 -7.69 -9.52 -10.79
N ARG A 55 -8.22 -10.66 -11.24
CA ARG A 55 -8.02 -11.17 -12.60
C ARG A 55 -9.35 -11.63 -13.17
N PHE A 56 -9.89 -10.87 -14.10
CA PHE A 56 -11.08 -11.24 -14.86
C PHE A 56 -10.69 -11.82 -16.21
N THR A 57 -11.48 -12.80 -16.69
CA THR A 57 -11.32 -13.34 -18.04
C THR A 57 -12.64 -13.30 -18.80
N ALA A 58 -12.55 -13.19 -20.11
CA ALA A 58 -13.70 -13.21 -21.01
C ALA A 58 -13.33 -13.89 -22.35
N PRO A 59 -14.28 -14.34 -23.15
CA PRO A 59 -14.01 -14.84 -24.50
C PRO A 59 -13.56 -13.68 -25.40
N LEU A 60 -12.82 -14.02 -26.47
CA LEU A 60 -12.47 -13.06 -27.50
C LEU A 60 -13.75 -12.54 -28.20
N PRO A 61 -13.87 -11.24 -28.43
CA PRO A 61 -15.03 -10.65 -29.08
C PRO A 61 -15.04 -10.99 -30.58
N ARG A 62 -16.23 -11.21 -31.11
CA ARG A 62 -16.43 -11.54 -32.53
C ARG A 62 -16.57 -10.32 -33.42
N ASP A 63 -16.92 -9.18 -32.87
CA ASP A 63 -17.19 -7.94 -33.58
C ASP A 63 -16.42 -6.73 -33.01
N GLU A 64 -16.46 -5.61 -33.73
CA GLU A 64 -15.75 -4.39 -33.32
C GLU A 64 -16.37 -3.76 -32.06
N ALA A 65 -17.70 -3.88 -31.88
CA ALA A 65 -18.35 -3.36 -30.67
C ALA A 65 -17.85 -4.07 -29.41
N GLY A 66 -17.68 -5.39 -29.47
CA GLY A 66 -17.07 -6.17 -28.39
C GLY A 66 -15.61 -5.84 -28.16
N ARG A 67 -14.83 -5.61 -29.23
CA ARG A 67 -13.43 -5.16 -29.09
C ARG A 67 -13.32 -3.77 -28.46
N ALA A 68 -14.19 -2.84 -28.86
CA ALA A 68 -14.25 -1.50 -28.26
C ALA A 68 -14.65 -1.55 -26.78
N LEU A 69 -15.62 -2.41 -26.43
CA LEU A 69 -16.02 -2.65 -25.04
C LEU A 69 -14.87 -3.23 -24.22
N ALA A 70 -14.15 -4.21 -24.75
CA ALA A 70 -12.99 -4.81 -24.09
C ALA A 70 -11.90 -3.77 -23.82
N ARG A 71 -11.51 -2.98 -24.81
CA ARG A 71 -10.52 -1.89 -24.65
C ARG A 71 -10.95 -0.86 -23.58
N ARG A 72 -12.23 -0.49 -23.57
CA ARG A 72 -12.78 0.48 -22.60
C ARG A 72 -12.60 0.05 -21.14
N PHE A 73 -12.54 -1.24 -20.88
CA PHE A 73 -12.40 -1.81 -19.55
C PHE A 73 -11.06 -2.53 -19.34
N ASP A 74 -10.03 -2.19 -20.10
CA ASP A 74 -8.66 -2.71 -19.98
C ASP A 74 -8.54 -4.25 -20.10
N PHE A 75 -9.45 -4.88 -20.85
CA PHE A 75 -9.32 -6.28 -21.20
C PHE A 75 -8.35 -6.43 -22.38
N LEU A 76 -7.26 -7.16 -22.18
CA LEU A 76 -6.23 -7.40 -23.17
C LEU A 76 -6.24 -8.87 -23.63
N PRO A 77 -5.94 -9.16 -24.91
CA PRO A 77 -5.82 -10.52 -25.40
C PRO A 77 -4.63 -11.25 -24.75
N GLU A 78 -4.89 -12.43 -24.20
CA GLU A 78 -3.87 -13.30 -23.61
C GLU A 78 -4.31 -14.77 -23.68
N GLY A 79 -3.50 -15.64 -24.25
CA GLY A 79 -3.76 -17.09 -24.28
C GLY A 79 -5.10 -17.48 -24.93
N GLY A 80 -5.52 -16.77 -25.99
CA GLY A 80 -6.78 -17.05 -26.68
C GLY A 80 -8.04 -16.55 -25.97
N ARG A 81 -7.88 -15.73 -24.92
CA ARG A 81 -8.97 -15.09 -24.17
C ARG A 81 -8.67 -13.62 -23.97
N LEU A 82 -9.66 -12.87 -23.49
CA LEU A 82 -9.44 -11.55 -22.90
C LEU A 82 -9.11 -11.71 -21.41
N VAL A 83 -8.13 -10.98 -20.96
CA VAL A 83 -7.74 -10.92 -19.54
C VAL A 83 -7.66 -9.47 -19.10
N ARG A 84 -8.29 -9.16 -17.98
CA ARG A 84 -8.13 -7.89 -17.26
C ARG A 84 -7.50 -8.18 -15.91
N ARG A 85 -6.34 -7.60 -15.67
CA ARG A 85 -5.70 -7.64 -14.36
C ARG A 85 -5.78 -6.28 -13.70
N ARG A 86 -6.00 -6.30 -12.41
CA ARG A 86 -5.73 -5.17 -11.56
C ARG A 86 -4.69 -5.58 -10.54
N VAL A 87 -3.60 -4.85 -10.50
CA VAL A 87 -2.63 -4.87 -9.41
C VAL A 87 -3.06 -3.77 -8.45
N PRO A 88 -3.07 -3.99 -7.14
CA PRO A 88 -3.35 -2.93 -6.18
C PRO A 88 -2.39 -1.75 -6.39
N ASP A 89 -2.91 -0.54 -6.27
CA ASP A 89 -2.07 0.64 -6.25
C ASP A 89 -1.26 0.59 -4.94
N LEU A 90 0.05 0.51 -5.07
CA LEU A 90 0.96 0.55 -3.91
C LEU A 90 1.01 1.98 -3.39
N SER A 91 0.82 2.15 -2.08
CA SER A 91 1.10 3.42 -1.42
C SER A 91 2.60 3.66 -1.34
N ALA A 92 3.03 4.92 -1.18
CA ALA A 92 4.44 5.25 -0.97
C ALA A 92 5.05 4.45 0.19
N VAL A 93 4.29 4.24 1.28
CA VAL A 93 4.71 3.42 2.43
C VAL A 93 4.90 1.95 2.02
N GLN A 94 3.99 1.37 1.23
CA GLN A 94 4.13 -0.02 0.77
C GLN A 94 5.36 -0.19 -0.13
N LEU A 95 5.60 0.74 -1.06
CA LEU A 95 6.81 0.73 -1.90
C LEU A 95 8.07 0.85 -1.06
N CYS A 96 8.05 1.71 -0.03
CA CYS A 96 9.14 1.85 0.92
C CYS A 96 9.40 0.53 1.68
N HIS A 97 8.35 -0.14 2.17
CA HIS A 97 8.48 -1.43 2.85
C HIS A 97 9.05 -2.52 1.94
N GLU A 98 8.55 -2.66 0.69
CA GLU A 98 9.10 -3.61 -0.29
C GLU A 98 10.58 -3.34 -0.60
N PHE A 99 10.95 -2.08 -0.71
CA PHE A 99 12.35 -1.70 -0.89
C PHE A 99 13.20 -2.12 0.31
N LEU A 100 12.75 -1.84 1.55
CA LEU A 100 13.47 -2.20 2.76
C LEU A 100 13.60 -3.72 2.93
N GLU A 101 12.54 -4.49 2.63
CA GLU A 101 12.58 -5.97 2.65
C GLU A 101 13.62 -6.53 1.67
N ALA A 102 13.80 -5.90 0.51
CA ALA A 102 14.75 -6.34 -0.50
C ALA A 102 16.22 -5.98 -0.16
N HIS A 103 16.48 -4.97 0.67
CA HIS A 103 17.81 -4.42 0.89
C HIS A 103 18.34 -4.58 2.31
N LEU A 104 17.49 -4.86 3.29
CA LEU A 104 17.92 -5.04 4.68
C LEU A 104 18.07 -6.52 5.03
N THR A 105 19.05 -6.81 5.87
CA THR A 105 19.23 -8.14 6.43
C THR A 105 18.83 -8.17 7.90
N PRO A 106 18.22 -9.27 8.41
CA PRO A 106 17.89 -9.43 9.81
C PRO A 106 19.10 -9.29 10.72
N GLY A 107 18.87 -8.88 11.97
CA GLY A 107 19.93 -8.77 13.00
C GLY A 107 20.51 -7.37 13.16
N GLY A 108 20.10 -6.41 12.32
CA GLY A 108 20.58 -5.03 12.36
C GLY A 108 19.93 -4.15 13.43
N LEU A 109 20.45 -2.93 13.57
CA LEU A 109 19.85 -1.84 14.34
C LEU A 109 19.08 -0.93 13.39
N PHE A 110 17.75 -0.88 13.54
CA PHE A 110 16.87 -0.08 12.71
C PHE A 110 16.22 1.03 13.55
N LEU A 111 16.09 2.20 12.97
CA LEU A 111 15.43 3.35 13.59
C LEU A 111 14.17 3.73 12.80
N ASP A 112 13.08 3.94 13.52
CA ASP A 112 11.87 4.59 13.03
C ASP A 112 11.82 6.00 13.63
N ALA A 113 12.21 6.99 12.83
CA ALA A 113 12.35 8.36 13.32
C ALA A 113 11.02 9.12 13.46
N THR A 114 9.90 8.48 13.10
CA THR A 114 8.53 9.05 13.11
C THR A 114 7.52 7.97 13.45
N CYS A 115 7.63 7.35 14.63
CA CYS A 115 6.94 6.08 14.91
C CYS A 115 5.41 6.16 14.92
N GLY A 116 4.82 7.33 15.19
CA GLY A 116 3.39 7.59 15.07
C GLY A 116 2.51 6.52 15.74
N ASN A 117 1.73 5.82 14.93
CA ASN A 117 0.87 4.72 15.38
C ASN A 117 1.61 3.36 15.46
N GLY A 118 2.91 3.31 15.22
CA GLY A 118 3.75 2.11 15.35
C GLY A 118 3.63 1.09 14.22
N ASN A 119 3.06 1.45 13.08
CA ASN A 119 2.95 0.53 11.94
C ASN A 119 4.32 0.22 11.36
N ASP A 120 5.11 1.25 11.10
CA ASP A 120 6.45 1.16 10.52
C ASP A 120 7.43 0.57 11.53
N THR A 121 7.33 0.94 12.81
CA THR A 121 8.11 0.33 13.90
C THR A 121 7.87 -1.18 13.99
N LEU A 122 6.61 -1.62 13.93
CA LEU A 122 6.27 -3.05 13.94
C LEU A 122 6.78 -3.77 12.70
N PHE A 123 6.68 -3.16 11.52
CA PHE A 123 7.26 -3.66 10.28
C PHE A 123 8.78 -3.87 10.43
N LEU A 124 9.50 -2.86 10.90
CA LEU A 124 10.94 -2.94 11.14
C LEU A 124 11.31 -4.02 12.17
N CYS A 125 10.50 -4.23 13.21
CA CYS A 125 10.71 -5.32 14.17
C CYS A 125 10.60 -6.71 13.52
N ARG A 126 9.64 -6.91 12.63
CA ARG A 126 9.53 -8.17 11.87
C ARG A 126 10.76 -8.40 11.00
N LEU A 127 11.23 -7.36 10.34
CA LEU A 127 12.38 -7.42 9.44
C LEU A 127 13.69 -7.61 10.23
N ALA A 128 13.86 -6.93 11.37
CA ALA A 128 15.02 -7.07 12.25
C ALA A 128 15.17 -8.50 12.81
N GLY A 129 14.04 -9.17 13.05
CA GLY A 129 14.04 -10.50 13.63
C GLY A 129 14.57 -10.53 15.06
N GLN A 130 14.74 -11.73 15.63
CA GLN A 130 15.06 -11.91 17.05
C GLN A 130 16.43 -11.35 17.47
N ASN A 131 17.38 -11.29 16.54
CA ASN A 131 18.74 -10.83 16.80
C ASN A 131 18.93 -9.33 16.55
N GLY A 132 17.95 -8.67 15.95
CA GLY A 132 17.98 -7.23 15.67
C GLY A 132 17.40 -6.39 16.80
N ARG A 133 17.48 -5.07 16.62
CA ARG A 133 16.90 -4.07 17.54
C ARG A 133 16.25 -2.96 16.74
N VAL A 134 15.12 -2.48 17.25
CA VAL A 134 14.40 -1.36 16.66
C VAL A 134 14.13 -0.29 17.70
N LEU A 135 14.46 0.95 17.37
CA LEU A 135 14.16 2.11 18.18
C LEU A 135 13.22 3.03 17.39
N GLY A 136 11.98 3.16 17.87
CA GLY A 136 11.03 4.17 17.40
C GLY A 136 11.20 5.46 18.20
N MET A 137 10.95 6.60 17.56
CA MET A 137 10.93 7.90 18.25
C MET A 137 9.78 8.77 17.74
N ASP A 138 9.19 9.54 18.63
CA ASP A 138 8.18 10.55 18.33
C ASP A 138 8.21 11.63 19.41
N ILE A 139 7.81 12.85 19.03
CA ILE A 139 7.68 13.98 19.97
C ILE A 139 6.34 13.96 20.72
N GLN A 140 5.41 13.12 20.29
CA GLN A 140 4.07 13.00 20.89
C GLN A 140 4.01 11.82 21.86
N PRO A 141 3.73 12.03 23.16
CA PRO A 141 3.63 10.94 24.14
C PRO A 141 2.61 9.87 23.74
N GLN A 142 1.48 10.27 23.15
CA GLN A 142 0.42 9.34 22.73
C GLN A 142 0.89 8.40 21.60
N ALA A 143 1.76 8.88 20.71
CA ALA A 143 2.35 8.07 19.64
C ALA A 143 3.29 7.01 20.23
N VAL A 144 4.13 7.40 21.17
CA VAL A 144 5.04 6.50 21.89
C VAL A 144 4.28 5.41 22.65
N ASP A 145 3.24 5.80 23.39
CA ASP A 145 2.41 4.85 24.15
C ASP A 145 1.68 3.85 23.24
N ARG A 146 1.10 4.34 22.13
CA ARG A 146 0.44 3.47 21.14
C ARG A 146 1.42 2.48 20.52
N THR A 147 2.59 2.97 20.11
CA THR A 147 3.64 2.14 19.51
C THR A 147 4.11 1.06 20.49
N ASN A 148 4.44 1.40 21.73
CA ASN A 148 4.88 0.44 22.72
C ASN A 148 3.79 -0.60 23.04
N ARG A 149 2.53 -0.18 23.15
CA ARG A 149 1.40 -1.10 23.32
C ARG A 149 1.29 -2.07 22.15
N ARG A 150 1.33 -1.57 20.92
CA ARG A 150 1.29 -2.39 19.70
C ARG A 150 2.41 -3.40 19.63
N LEU A 151 3.64 -3.00 19.95
CA LEU A 151 4.79 -3.89 19.98
C LEU A 151 4.62 -5.00 21.00
N LYS A 152 4.11 -4.68 22.21
CA LYS A 152 3.83 -5.66 23.27
C LYS A 152 2.71 -6.64 22.85
N GLU A 153 1.61 -6.15 22.31
CA GLU A 153 0.50 -6.98 21.83
C GLU A 153 0.93 -7.94 20.71
N ALA A 154 1.87 -7.51 19.87
CA ALA A 154 2.42 -8.30 18.78
C ALA A 154 3.61 -9.19 19.21
N GLY A 155 4.10 -9.13 20.45
CA GLY A 155 5.21 -9.91 20.97
C GLY A 155 6.60 -9.43 20.55
N TYR A 156 6.74 -8.16 20.15
CA TYR A 156 7.98 -7.55 19.71
C TYR A 156 8.62 -6.57 20.73
N ASP A 157 8.13 -6.52 21.95
CA ASP A 157 8.61 -5.62 23.01
C ASP A 157 10.06 -5.89 23.48
N LYS A 158 10.61 -7.06 23.16
CA LYS A 158 12.03 -7.39 23.36
C LYS A 158 12.94 -6.98 22.21
N ILE A 159 12.38 -6.73 21.04
CA ILE A 159 13.10 -6.36 19.82
C ILE A 159 13.03 -4.86 19.60
N GLY A 160 11.84 -4.28 19.77
CA GLY A 160 11.56 -2.88 19.54
C GLY A 160 11.00 -2.14 20.73
N ARG A 161 11.28 -0.86 20.80
CA ARG A 161 10.68 0.09 21.75
C ARG A 161 10.56 1.47 21.10
N ALA A 162 9.58 2.24 21.51
CA ALA A 162 9.47 3.66 21.17
C ALA A 162 9.83 4.53 22.37
N VAL A 163 10.43 5.69 22.11
CA VAL A 163 10.82 6.68 23.08
C VAL A 163 10.28 8.06 22.69
N LEU A 164 9.97 8.88 23.70
CA LEU A 164 9.62 10.27 23.51
C LEU A 164 10.89 11.07 23.21
N TYR A 165 11.12 11.34 21.96
CA TYR A 165 12.36 11.97 21.51
C TYR A 165 12.18 12.69 20.18
N ASP A 166 12.89 13.81 20.01
CA ASP A 166 12.92 14.56 18.76
C ASP A 166 13.89 13.90 17.78
N HIS A 167 13.41 13.51 16.62
CA HIS A 167 14.22 12.91 15.57
C HIS A 167 15.36 13.82 15.07
N ALA A 168 15.25 15.15 15.23
CA ALA A 168 16.35 16.06 14.92
C ALA A 168 17.58 15.83 15.79
N ARG A 169 17.42 15.16 16.94
CA ARG A 169 18.46 14.84 17.91
C ARG A 169 18.81 13.34 17.94
N LEU A 170 18.42 12.56 16.94
CA LEU A 170 18.61 11.11 16.93
C LEU A 170 20.08 10.67 17.12
N GLY A 171 21.05 11.49 16.70
CA GLY A 171 22.48 11.25 16.90
C GLY A 171 22.91 11.18 18.37
N GLU A 172 22.12 11.68 19.31
CA GLU A 172 22.38 11.55 20.75
C GLU A 172 21.99 10.16 21.30
N LEU A 173 21.14 9.42 20.58
CA LEU A 173 20.64 8.10 20.99
C LEU A 173 21.48 6.94 20.46
N VAL A 174 22.24 7.17 19.40
CA VAL A 174 22.97 6.12 18.70
C VAL A 174 24.40 6.58 18.37
N GLN A 175 25.31 5.64 18.27
CA GLN A 175 26.68 5.93 17.85
C GLN A 175 26.75 6.11 16.33
N PRO A 176 27.56 7.05 15.83
CA PRO A 176 27.78 7.23 14.40
C PRO A 176 28.26 5.93 13.73
N GLY A 177 27.78 5.67 12.54
CA GLY A 177 28.19 4.53 11.73
C GLY A 177 27.73 3.15 12.26
N LYS A 178 26.72 3.07 13.11
CA LYS A 178 26.25 1.81 13.73
C LYS A 178 24.85 1.38 13.34
N VAL A 179 24.10 2.25 12.66
CA VAL A 179 22.71 2.01 12.29
C VAL A 179 22.63 1.39 10.90
N ASP A 180 21.84 0.35 10.73
CA ASP A 180 21.63 -0.32 9.44
C ASP A 180 20.55 0.34 8.62
N CYS A 181 19.51 0.87 9.27
CA CYS A 181 18.39 1.55 8.62
C CYS A 181 17.85 2.69 9.46
N VAL A 182 17.55 3.81 8.80
CA VAL A 182 16.71 4.87 9.36
C VAL A 182 15.53 5.11 8.43
N LEU A 183 14.31 4.98 8.98
CA LEU A 183 13.05 5.22 8.28
C LEU A 183 12.41 6.50 8.80
N PHE A 184 12.00 7.35 7.87
CA PHE A 184 11.14 8.51 8.11
C PHE A 184 9.84 8.37 7.34
N ASN A 185 8.73 8.64 7.98
CA ASN A 185 7.44 8.79 7.35
C ASN A 185 6.90 10.18 7.74
N PHE A 186 7.37 11.20 7.01
CA PHE A 186 7.02 12.59 7.26
C PHE A 186 5.57 12.84 6.86
N GLY A 187 4.72 13.14 7.81
CA GLY A 187 3.30 13.35 7.60
C GLY A 187 2.62 13.77 8.89
N TRP A 188 1.32 13.58 8.93
CA TRP A 188 0.51 13.90 10.11
C TRP A 188 0.16 12.62 10.86
N LEU A 189 0.12 12.70 12.18
CA LEU A 189 -0.39 11.58 12.96
C LEU A 189 -1.91 11.46 12.73
N PRO A 190 -2.41 10.38 12.13
CA PRO A 190 -3.83 10.22 11.91
C PRO A 190 -4.62 10.27 13.24
N GLY A 191 -5.56 11.22 13.35
CA GLY A 191 -6.40 11.42 14.55
C GLY A 191 -5.81 12.35 15.62
N ALA A 192 -4.70 13.05 15.34
CA ALA A 192 -4.20 14.16 16.15
C ALA A 192 -4.65 15.52 15.59
N GLU A 193 -4.53 16.58 16.39
CA GLU A 193 -4.74 17.95 15.92
C GLU A 193 -3.70 18.31 14.83
N HIS A 194 -4.13 19.00 13.78
CA HIS A 194 -3.33 19.28 12.59
C HIS A 194 -2.15 20.26 12.79
N ASP A 195 -1.94 20.73 14.02
CA ASP A 195 -0.92 21.75 14.33
C ASP A 195 0.50 21.18 14.51
N ILE A 196 0.63 19.84 14.64
CA ILE A 196 1.93 19.17 14.80
C ILE A 196 2.24 18.36 13.55
N HIS A 197 3.09 18.90 12.70
CA HIS A 197 3.58 18.26 11.47
C HIS A 197 5.09 18.45 11.31
N SER A 198 5.71 17.61 10.49
CA SER A 198 7.13 17.73 10.19
C SER A 198 7.40 18.99 9.37
N THR A 199 8.27 19.86 9.87
CA THR A 199 8.71 21.09 9.19
C THR A 199 10.08 20.89 8.54
N ALA A 200 10.42 21.70 7.53
CA ALA A 200 11.73 21.65 6.90
C ALA A 200 12.85 21.90 7.91
N ASP A 201 12.63 22.80 8.88
CA ASP A 201 13.62 23.16 9.91
C ASP A 201 13.95 21.99 10.87
N GLY A 202 12.99 21.08 11.13
CA GLY A 202 13.22 19.87 11.91
C GLY A 202 13.70 18.69 11.05
N SER A 203 13.20 18.57 9.83
CA SER A 203 13.48 17.41 8.96
C SER A 203 14.91 17.42 8.41
N VAL A 204 15.47 18.56 8.03
CA VAL A 204 16.84 18.64 7.48
C VAL A 204 17.91 18.26 8.52
N PRO A 205 17.91 18.77 9.75
CA PRO A 205 18.81 18.29 10.81
C PRO A 205 18.67 16.79 11.09
N ALA A 206 17.42 16.28 11.12
CA ALA A 206 17.16 14.86 11.35
C ALA A 206 17.75 13.96 10.25
N LEU A 207 17.60 14.34 8.97
CA LEU A 207 18.18 13.61 7.84
C LEU A 207 19.72 13.62 7.90
N ARG A 208 20.34 14.74 8.28
CA ARG A 208 21.80 14.81 8.49
C ARG A 208 22.26 13.86 9.61
N ALA A 209 21.63 13.93 10.77
CA ALA A 209 21.93 13.06 11.89
C ALA A 209 21.73 11.57 11.54
N ALA A 210 20.70 11.26 10.74
CA ALA A 210 20.48 9.91 10.24
C ALA A 210 21.61 9.42 9.32
N LEU A 211 22.10 10.27 8.41
CA LEU A 211 23.22 9.92 7.53
C LEU A 211 24.52 9.67 8.32
N GLU A 212 24.76 10.43 9.39
CA GLU A 212 25.92 10.24 10.28
C GLU A 212 25.77 8.95 11.12
N ALA A 213 24.57 8.60 11.52
CA ALA A 213 24.28 7.39 12.29
C ALA A 213 24.42 6.11 11.45
N LEU A 214 24.14 6.18 10.14
CA LEU A 214 24.18 5.03 9.25
C LEU A 214 25.60 4.49 9.06
N ARG A 215 25.74 3.16 9.13
CA ARG A 215 26.97 2.49 8.73
C ARG A 215 27.17 2.58 7.21
N PRO A 216 28.41 2.36 6.70
CA PRO A 216 28.62 2.20 5.27
C PRO A 216 27.72 1.08 4.71
N GLY A 217 26.95 1.41 3.66
CA GLY A 217 25.94 0.51 3.08
C GLY A 217 24.63 0.41 3.86
N GLY A 218 24.44 1.21 4.91
CA GLY A 218 23.14 1.37 5.58
C GLY A 218 22.12 2.10 4.71
N VAL A 219 20.85 1.96 5.02
CA VAL A 219 19.73 2.48 4.23
C VAL A 219 19.03 3.62 4.96
N LEU A 220 18.87 4.75 4.28
CA LEU A 220 17.94 5.81 4.66
C LEU A 220 16.73 5.76 3.74
N ALA A 221 15.54 5.61 4.31
CA ALA A 221 14.29 5.67 3.60
C ALA A 221 13.43 6.81 4.13
N ALA A 222 12.83 7.59 3.24
CA ALA A 222 11.96 8.70 3.62
C ALA A 222 10.71 8.72 2.72
N VAL A 223 9.55 8.70 3.34
CA VAL A 223 8.26 8.95 2.69
C VAL A 223 7.86 10.39 2.96
N LEU A 224 7.61 11.14 1.90
CA LEU A 224 7.26 12.56 1.95
C LEU A 224 5.86 12.75 1.33
N TYR A 225 5.02 13.57 1.96
CA TYR A 225 3.67 13.91 1.49
C TYR A 225 3.55 15.39 1.15
#